data_393d45366acb1805b9a5adafbe583d7a
#
_entry.id   393d45366acb1805b9a5adafbe583d7a
#
_cell.length_a   1.000
_cell.length_b   1.000
_cell.length_c   1.000
_cell.angle_alpha   90.00
_cell.angle_beta   90.00
_cell.angle_gamma   90.00
#
_symmetry.space_group_name_H-M   'P 1'
#
loop_
_entity.id
_entity.type
_entity.pdbx_description
1 polymer ?
#
loop_
_entity_poly.entity_id
_entity_poly.type
_entity_poly.pdbx_seq_one_letter_code
_entity_poly.pdbx_strand_id
1 'polypeptide(L)'
;MARCHLHKFGGSSLADADCYRRVAHILLTHGHSDDLVVVSAAGKSTNFLYKLLELSSTKQLWQEELQTLISFQQNLIEQLLSNEQARSLRERLSTDKSQLISLLSIESINDYQSSQVVSFGERWSARLLAALLRESGVAASDVDARTLLIADE
;
A
#
# COMPACT_ATOMS: atom_id res chain seq x y z
N MET A 1 -27.30 -10.23 15.57
CA MET A 1 -26.65 -9.18 14.74
C MET A 1 -25.18 -9.51 14.65
N ALA A 2 -24.65 -9.73 13.46
CA ALA A 2 -23.20 -9.86 13.27
C ALA A 2 -22.54 -8.54 13.71
N ARG A 3 -21.52 -8.63 14.55
CA ARG A 3 -20.73 -7.45 14.97
C ARG A 3 -19.61 -7.28 13.96
N CYS A 4 -19.63 -6.19 13.20
CA CYS A 4 -18.51 -5.75 12.38
C CYS A 4 -17.53 -4.97 13.28
N HIS A 5 -16.27 -5.38 13.32
CA HIS A 5 -15.24 -4.64 14.03
C HIS A 5 -14.40 -3.85 13.02
N LEU A 6 -13.89 -2.74 13.48
CA LEU A 6 -12.93 -1.93 12.74
C LEU A 6 -11.55 -2.09 13.37
N HIS A 7 -10.61 -2.66 12.61
CA HIS A 7 -9.21 -2.77 13.00
C HIS A 7 -8.39 -1.69 12.30
N LYS A 8 -7.49 -1.03 13.02
CA LYS A 8 -6.58 -0.04 12.44
C LYS A 8 -5.14 -0.37 12.77
N PHE A 9 -4.30 -0.52 11.74
CA PHE A 9 -2.87 -0.74 11.88
C PHE A 9 -2.07 0.42 11.30
N GLY A 10 -1.26 1.07 12.13
CA GLY A 10 -0.39 2.17 11.74
C GLY A 10 0.87 1.71 11.01
N GLY A 11 1.64 2.66 10.47
CA GLY A 11 2.85 2.36 9.69
C GLY A 11 3.93 1.59 10.48
N SER A 12 4.06 1.81 11.78
CA SER A 12 4.97 1.04 12.63
C SER A 12 4.56 -0.43 12.77
N SER A 13 3.26 -0.72 12.69
CA SER A 13 2.73 -2.09 12.70
C SER A 13 2.90 -2.81 11.35
N LEU A 14 3.35 -2.11 10.33
CA LEU A 14 3.55 -2.58 8.95
C LEU A 14 4.94 -2.21 8.44
N ALA A 15 5.92 -2.10 9.36
CA ALA A 15 7.26 -1.61 9.04
C ALA A 15 8.05 -2.59 8.14
N ASP A 16 7.85 -3.87 8.32
CA ASP A 16 8.57 -4.95 7.65
C ASP A 16 7.72 -6.23 7.54
N ALA A 17 8.28 -7.28 6.95
CA ALA A 17 7.59 -8.55 6.76
C ALA A 17 7.15 -9.22 8.08
N ASP A 18 7.94 -9.12 9.15
CA ASP A 18 7.57 -9.71 10.44
C ASP A 18 6.42 -8.97 11.10
N CYS A 19 6.35 -7.66 10.92
CA CYS A 19 5.21 -6.86 11.33
C CYS A 19 3.93 -7.27 10.58
N TYR A 20 4.00 -7.48 9.27
CA TYR A 20 2.85 -8.00 8.49
C TYR A 20 2.40 -9.38 8.96
N ARG A 21 3.33 -10.31 9.22
CA ARG A 21 2.99 -11.64 9.76
C ARG A 21 2.29 -11.54 11.11
N ARG A 22 2.73 -10.62 11.97
CA ARG A 22 2.11 -10.36 13.27
C ARG A 22 0.69 -9.80 13.13
N VAL A 23 0.48 -8.83 12.23
CA VAL A 23 -0.83 -8.28 11.93
C VAL A 23 -1.77 -9.36 11.37
N ALA A 24 -1.29 -10.15 10.41
CA ALA A 24 -2.06 -11.27 9.87
C ALA A 24 -2.42 -12.28 10.97
N HIS A 25 -1.51 -12.63 11.86
CA HIS A 25 -1.77 -13.52 12.99
C HIS A 25 -2.86 -12.97 13.94
N ILE A 26 -2.82 -11.67 14.24
CA ILE A 26 -3.87 -11.02 15.06
C ILE A 26 -5.24 -11.14 14.37
N LEU A 27 -5.31 -10.86 13.08
CA LEU A 27 -6.56 -10.94 12.32
C LEU A 27 -7.07 -12.38 12.17
N LEU A 28 -6.17 -13.35 11.99
CA LEU A 28 -6.53 -14.77 11.94
C LEU A 28 -7.06 -15.29 13.28
N THR A 29 -6.59 -14.75 14.40
CA THR A 29 -6.93 -15.20 15.75
C THR A 29 -8.18 -14.50 16.29
N HIS A 30 -8.35 -13.22 15.99
CA HIS A 30 -9.36 -12.36 16.61
C HIS A 30 -10.32 -11.70 15.62
N GLY A 31 -10.06 -11.80 14.31
CA GLY A 31 -10.89 -11.19 13.28
C GLY A 31 -12.11 -12.05 12.96
N HIS A 32 -13.12 -11.40 12.37
CA HIS A 32 -14.36 -12.01 11.88
C HIS A 32 -14.52 -11.71 10.38
N SER A 33 -15.40 -12.49 9.70
CA SER A 33 -15.63 -12.38 8.26
C SER A 33 -16.10 -11.00 7.78
N ASP A 34 -16.76 -10.26 8.65
CA ASP A 34 -17.38 -8.97 8.32
C ASP A 34 -16.55 -7.77 8.82
N ASP A 35 -15.33 -8.03 9.32
CA ASP A 35 -14.48 -6.99 9.87
C ASP A 35 -13.88 -6.11 8.77
N LEU A 36 -13.75 -4.82 9.09
CA LEU A 36 -13.05 -3.84 8.27
C LEU A 36 -11.64 -3.61 8.83
N VAL A 37 -10.66 -3.61 7.93
CA VAL A 37 -9.26 -3.38 8.30
C VAL A 37 -8.72 -2.15 7.59
N VAL A 38 -8.30 -1.15 8.35
CA VAL A 38 -7.66 0.07 7.86
C VAL A 38 -6.17 -0.01 8.11
N VAL A 39 -5.38 0.19 7.07
CA VAL A 39 -3.92 0.11 7.12
C VAL A 39 -3.28 1.42 6.68
N SER A 40 -2.16 1.77 7.29
CA SER A 40 -1.27 2.83 6.82
C SER A 40 -0.27 2.26 5.81
N ALA A 41 0.47 3.14 5.15
CA ALA A 41 1.59 2.76 4.28
C ALA A 41 2.67 1.98 5.06
N ALA A 42 3.31 1.02 4.40
CA ALA A 42 4.36 0.18 4.98
C ALA A 42 5.62 0.99 5.27
N GLY A 43 6.15 0.85 6.47
CA GLY A 43 7.42 1.42 6.88
C GLY A 43 7.50 2.94 6.60
N LYS A 44 8.49 3.34 5.81
CA LYS A 44 8.72 4.75 5.43
C LYS A 44 8.15 5.13 4.06
N SER A 45 7.25 4.32 3.47
CA SER A 45 6.75 4.53 2.10
C SER A 45 6.13 5.91 1.89
N THR A 46 5.36 6.42 2.86
CA THR A 46 4.78 7.78 2.78
C THR A 46 5.88 8.85 2.68
N ASN A 47 6.96 8.74 3.46
CA ASN A 47 8.07 9.68 3.41
C ASN A 47 8.79 9.65 2.05
N PHE A 48 8.98 8.45 1.47
CA PHE A 48 9.53 8.31 0.12
C PHE A 48 8.64 8.96 -0.93
N LEU A 49 7.32 8.78 -0.85
CA LEU A 49 6.38 9.38 -1.79
C LEU A 49 6.38 10.91 -1.71
N TYR A 50 6.41 11.49 -0.52
CA TYR A 50 6.59 12.94 -0.36
C TYR A 50 7.93 13.43 -0.90
N LYS A 51 9.02 12.70 -0.66
CA LYS A 51 10.33 13.05 -1.21
C LYS A 51 10.35 13.01 -2.74
N LEU A 52 9.68 12.03 -3.36
CA LEU A 52 9.53 11.98 -4.82
C LEU A 52 8.80 13.22 -5.36
N LEU A 53 7.73 13.66 -4.69
CA LEU A 53 7.02 14.90 -5.04
C LEU A 53 7.92 16.14 -4.93
N GLU A 54 8.69 16.24 -3.86
CA GLU A 54 9.66 17.34 -3.66
C GLU A 54 10.71 17.35 -4.77
N LEU A 55 11.35 16.23 -5.07
CA LEU A 55 12.35 16.11 -6.12
C LEU A 55 11.78 16.47 -7.50
N SER A 56 10.57 15.97 -7.81
CA SER A 56 9.88 16.31 -9.06
C SER A 56 9.59 17.80 -9.16
N SER A 57 9.04 18.41 -8.12
CA SER A 57 8.69 19.85 -8.09
C SER A 57 9.92 20.75 -8.22
N THR A 58 11.06 20.32 -7.72
CA THR A 58 12.34 21.04 -7.80
C THR A 58 13.18 20.68 -9.04
N LYS A 59 12.59 19.89 -9.97
CA LYS A 59 13.25 19.40 -11.20
C LYS A 59 14.54 18.63 -10.94
N GLN A 60 14.63 17.96 -9.80
CA GLN A 60 15.74 17.08 -9.46
C GLN A 60 15.45 15.63 -9.91
N LEU A 61 16.50 14.83 -9.97
CA LEU A 61 16.40 13.42 -10.34
C LEU A 61 15.75 12.63 -9.19
N TRP A 62 14.64 11.97 -9.49
CA TRP A 62 13.85 11.16 -8.53
C TRP A 62 13.88 9.65 -8.81
N GLN A 63 14.53 9.25 -9.90
CA GLN A 63 14.50 7.86 -10.38
C GLN A 63 15.12 6.87 -9.39
N GLU A 64 16.22 7.23 -8.74
CA GLU A 64 16.86 6.35 -7.73
C GLU A 64 15.98 6.16 -6.49
N GLU A 65 15.37 7.25 -6.04
CA GLU A 65 14.44 7.21 -4.90
C GLU A 65 13.22 6.35 -5.20
N LEU A 66 12.66 6.47 -6.40
CA LEU A 66 11.56 5.61 -6.86
C LEU A 66 12.01 4.15 -6.92
N GLN A 67 13.20 3.86 -7.46
CA GLN A 67 13.71 2.50 -7.53
C GLN A 67 13.89 1.89 -6.13
N THR A 68 14.39 2.68 -5.17
CA THR A 68 14.53 2.25 -3.76
C THR A 68 13.18 1.90 -3.15
N LEU A 69 12.17 2.75 -3.34
CA LEU A 69 10.81 2.51 -2.85
C LEU A 69 10.19 1.26 -3.49
N ILE A 70 10.30 1.10 -4.80
CA ILE A 70 9.77 -0.08 -5.51
C ILE A 70 10.48 -1.36 -5.07
N SER A 71 11.81 -1.32 -4.90
CA SER A 71 12.58 -2.48 -4.41
C SER A 71 12.15 -2.88 -2.99
N PHE A 72 11.85 -1.92 -2.13
CA PHE A 72 11.30 -2.19 -0.79
C PHE A 72 9.95 -2.92 -0.87
N GLN A 73 9.03 -2.47 -1.73
CA GLN A 73 7.74 -3.13 -1.93
C GLN A 73 7.89 -4.53 -2.52
N GLN A 74 8.76 -4.71 -3.51
CA GLN A 74 9.07 -6.03 -4.08
C GLN A 74 9.59 -7.00 -3.03
N ASN A 75 10.49 -6.53 -2.18
CA ASN A 75 11.08 -7.32 -1.11
C ASN A 75 10.03 -7.80 -0.09
N LEU A 76 9.09 -6.93 0.28
CA LEU A 76 7.96 -7.31 1.14
C LEU A 76 7.09 -8.40 0.49
N ILE A 77 6.78 -8.25 -0.80
CA ILE A 77 5.99 -9.24 -1.56
C ILE A 77 6.70 -10.59 -1.55
N GLU A 78 8.00 -10.62 -1.84
CA GLU A 78 8.80 -11.85 -1.93
C GLU A 78 8.96 -12.55 -0.57
N GLN A 79 9.05 -11.80 0.51
CA GLN A 79 9.16 -12.37 1.85
C GLN A 79 7.84 -12.90 2.43
N LEU A 80 6.71 -12.41 1.94
CA LEU A 80 5.40 -12.66 2.53
C LEU A 80 4.52 -13.59 1.73
N LEU A 81 4.69 -13.66 0.40
CA LEU A 81 3.74 -14.34 -0.48
C LEU A 81 4.38 -15.47 -1.27
N SER A 82 3.58 -16.49 -1.53
CA SER A 82 3.93 -17.59 -2.43
C SER A 82 3.81 -17.18 -3.91
N ASN A 83 4.29 -18.06 -4.81
CA ASN A 83 4.54 -17.76 -6.21
C ASN A 83 3.40 -17.10 -6.99
N GLU A 84 2.14 -17.52 -6.81
CA GLU A 84 1.00 -17.00 -7.59
C GLU A 84 0.57 -15.62 -7.12
N GLN A 85 0.35 -15.45 -5.82
CA GLN A 85 -0.02 -14.17 -5.22
C GLN A 85 1.08 -13.13 -5.40
N ALA A 86 2.35 -13.53 -5.20
CA ALA A 86 3.51 -12.67 -5.42
C ALA A 86 3.59 -12.18 -6.87
N ARG A 87 3.34 -13.06 -7.86
CA ARG A 87 3.35 -12.69 -9.28
C ARG A 87 2.27 -11.63 -9.58
N SER A 88 1.04 -11.88 -9.16
CA SER A 88 -0.07 -10.95 -9.36
C SER A 88 0.21 -9.57 -8.75
N LEU A 89 0.75 -9.53 -7.53
CA LEU A 89 1.08 -8.25 -6.88
C LEU A 89 2.28 -7.54 -7.52
N ARG A 90 3.29 -8.26 -8.03
CA ARG A 90 4.39 -7.65 -8.78
C ARG A 90 3.92 -7.03 -10.10
N GLU A 91 2.98 -7.65 -10.80
CA GLU A 91 2.37 -7.09 -12.01
C GLU A 91 1.60 -5.80 -11.70
N ARG A 92 0.79 -5.79 -10.63
CA ARG A 92 0.11 -4.59 -10.16
C ARG A 92 1.08 -3.49 -9.73
N LEU A 93 2.16 -3.83 -9.03
CA LEU A 93 3.20 -2.88 -8.62
C LEU A 93 3.93 -2.28 -9.84
N SER A 94 4.18 -3.07 -10.88
CA SER A 94 4.76 -2.58 -12.13
C SER A 94 3.85 -1.56 -12.83
N THR A 95 2.55 -1.81 -12.84
CA THR A 95 1.55 -0.86 -13.37
C THR A 95 1.53 0.42 -12.54
N ASP A 96 1.51 0.31 -11.21
CA ASP A 96 1.54 1.44 -10.30
C ASP A 96 2.83 2.26 -10.45
N LYS A 97 4.00 1.61 -10.64
CA LYS A 97 5.28 2.28 -10.96
C LYS A 97 5.17 3.13 -12.22
N SER A 98 4.55 2.60 -13.27
CA SER A 98 4.34 3.34 -14.53
C SER A 98 3.42 4.55 -14.33
N GLN A 99 2.38 4.42 -13.52
CA GLN A 99 1.49 5.53 -13.16
C GLN A 99 2.22 6.60 -12.34
N LEU A 100 3.04 6.19 -11.36
CA LEU A 100 3.88 7.11 -10.57
C LEU A 100 4.85 7.89 -11.48
N ILE A 101 5.53 7.22 -12.40
CA ILE A 101 6.41 7.87 -13.37
C ILE A 101 5.66 8.93 -14.16
N SER A 102 4.45 8.61 -14.65
CA SER A 102 3.63 9.55 -15.39
C SER A 102 3.23 10.77 -14.55
N LEU A 103 2.83 10.57 -13.28
CA LEU A 103 2.47 11.66 -12.37
C LEU A 103 3.67 12.53 -12.02
N LEU A 104 4.82 11.93 -11.71
CA LEU A 104 6.04 12.66 -11.35
C LEU A 104 6.69 13.40 -12.53
N SER A 105 6.33 13.06 -13.75
CA SER A 105 6.81 13.72 -14.98
C SER A 105 5.96 14.93 -15.39
N ILE A 106 4.89 15.24 -14.66
CA ILE A 106 4.06 16.42 -14.91
C ILE A 106 4.84 17.68 -14.49
N GLU A 107 4.87 18.70 -15.33
CA GLU A 107 5.64 19.91 -15.10
C GLU A 107 5.22 20.68 -13.83
N SER A 108 3.93 20.66 -13.52
CA SER A 108 3.36 21.28 -12.32
C SER A 108 2.30 20.37 -11.72
N ILE A 109 2.67 19.70 -10.63
CA ILE A 109 1.80 18.77 -9.89
C ILE A 109 0.88 19.58 -8.99
N ASN A 110 -0.43 19.42 -9.13
CA ASN A 110 -1.43 20.03 -8.26
C ASN A 110 -1.73 19.16 -7.02
N ASP A 111 -2.53 19.68 -6.08
CA ASP A 111 -2.85 18.98 -4.83
C ASP A 111 -3.55 17.64 -5.04
N TYR A 112 -4.44 17.56 -6.03
CA TYR A 112 -5.10 16.32 -6.39
C TYR A 112 -4.11 15.25 -6.88
N GLN A 113 -3.18 15.63 -7.77
CA GLN A 113 -2.14 14.74 -8.26
C GLN A 113 -1.16 14.34 -7.15
N SER A 114 -0.81 15.26 -6.26
CA SER A 114 -0.01 14.98 -5.06
C SER A 114 -0.68 13.94 -4.16
N SER A 115 -1.97 14.10 -3.91
CA SER A 115 -2.77 13.14 -3.14
C SER A 115 -2.82 11.76 -3.82
N GLN A 116 -2.89 11.70 -5.15
CA GLN A 116 -2.80 10.44 -5.89
C GLN A 116 -1.45 9.75 -5.66
N VAL A 117 -0.34 10.48 -5.76
CA VAL A 117 1.01 9.94 -5.50
C VAL A 117 1.11 9.37 -4.09
N VAL A 118 0.73 10.13 -3.06
CA VAL A 118 0.83 9.68 -1.67
C VAL A 118 -0.05 8.46 -1.39
N SER A 119 -1.23 8.37 -2.02
CA SER A 119 -2.16 7.25 -1.81
C SER A 119 -1.63 5.86 -2.22
N PHE A 120 -0.56 5.79 -3.01
CA PHE A 120 0.02 4.49 -3.37
C PHE A 120 0.52 3.70 -2.15
N GLY A 121 1.03 4.37 -1.12
CA GLY A 121 1.55 3.71 0.07
C GLY A 121 0.51 2.86 0.78
N GLU A 122 -0.65 3.43 1.08
CA GLU A 122 -1.77 2.73 1.73
C GLU A 122 -2.37 1.66 0.83
N ARG A 123 -2.49 1.92 -0.47
CA ARG A 123 -2.99 0.94 -1.44
C ARG A 123 -2.11 -0.31 -1.52
N TRP A 124 -0.78 -0.13 -1.53
CA TRP A 124 0.16 -1.26 -1.51
C TRP A 124 0.04 -2.08 -0.24
N SER A 125 -0.06 -1.42 0.92
CA SER A 125 -0.26 -2.08 2.20
C SER A 125 -1.56 -2.88 2.25
N ALA A 126 -2.67 -2.32 1.81
CA ALA A 126 -3.95 -3.00 1.80
C ALA A 126 -3.93 -4.25 0.89
N ARG A 127 -3.37 -4.12 -0.30
CA ARG A 127 -3.22 -5.23 -1.26
C ARG A 127 -2.34 -6.36 -0.72
N LEU A 128 -1.21 -5.99 -0.10
CA LEU A 128 -0.27 -6.96 0.45
C LEU A 128 -0.88 -7.72 1.63
N LEU A 129 -1.53 -7.02 2.56
CA LEU A 129 -2.18 -7.65 3.70
C LEU A 129 -3.35 -8.55 3.26
N ALA A 130 -4.18 -8.09 2.32
CA ALA A 130 -5.27 -8.89 1.77
C ALA A 130 -4.75 -10.18 1.08
N ALA A 131 -3.65 -10.08 0.32
CA ALA A 131 -3.03 -11.24 -0.31
C ALA A 131 -2.47 -12.23 0.72
N LEU A 132 -1.82 -11.74 1.77
CA LEU A 132 -1.28 -12.57 2.86
C LEU A 132 -2.41 -13.29 3.61
N LEU A 133 -3.52 -12.63 3.87
CA LEU A 133 -4.69 -13.25 4.50
C LEU A 133 -5.34 -14.31 3.58
N ARG A 134 -5.42 -14.05 2.27
CA ARG A 134 -5.92 -15.06 1.31
C ARG A 134 -5.05 -16.32 1.28
N GLU A 135 -3.72 -16.21 1.34
CA GLU A 135 -2.83 -17.38 1.45
C GLU A 135 -3.05 -18.16 2.75
N SER A 136 -3.53 -17.49 3.78
CA SER A 136 -3.90 -18.13 5.05
C SER A 136 -5.33 -18.67 5.06
N GLY A 137 -6.04 -18.66 3.91
CA GLY A 137 -7.39 -19.23 3.76
C GLY A 137 -8.53 -18.27 4.12
N VAL A 138 -8.25 -16.99 4.35
CA VAL A 138 -9.30 -15.98 4.65
C VAL A 138 -9.79 -15.33 3.35
N ALA A 139 -11.08 -15.18 3.18
CA ALA A 139 -11.69 -14.43 2.08
C ALA A 139 -11.51 -12.92 2.31
N ALA A 140 -10.32 -12.40 1.98
CA ALA A 140 -9.98 -11.00 2.14
C ALA A 140 -9.86 -10.29 0.77
N SER A 141 -10.36 -9.06 0.70
CA SER A 141 -10.24 -8.20 -0.47
C SER A 141 -9.68 -6.83 -0.09
N ASP A 142 -8.88 -6.26 -0.98
CA ASP A 142 -8.42 -4.89 -0.85
C ASP A 142 -9.46 -3.93 -1.45
N VAL A 143 -9.70 -2.83 -0.76
CA VAL A 143 -10.61 -1.77 -1.19
C VAL A 143 -9.86 -0.45 -1.23
N ASP A 144 -9.96 0.25 -2.36
CA ASP A 144 -9.44 1.61 -2.48
C ASP A 144 -10.44 2.60 -1.85
N ALA A 145 -10.10 3.16 -0.70
CA ALA A 145 -10.99 4.07 0.04
C ALA A 145 -11.42 5.29 -0.79
N ARG A 146 -10.64 5.69 -1.80
CA ARG A 146 -10.98 6.80 -2.72
C ARG A 146 -12.20 6.50 -3.59
N THR A 147 -12.56 5.22 -3.76
CA THR A 147 -13.74 4.81 -4.51
C THR A 147 -15.01 4.76 -3.66
N LEU A 148 -14.87 4.80 -2.34
CA LEU A 148 -15.97 4.69 -1.38
C LEU A 148 -16.30 6.02 -0.70
N LEU A 149 -15.29 6.86 -0.47
CA LEU A 149 -15.44 8.11 0.25
C LEU A 149 -15.55 9.26 -0.76
N ILE A 150 -16.67 9.95 -0.73
CA ILE A 150 -16.88 11.21 -1.43
C ILE A 150 -16.83 12.28 -0.34
N ALA A 151 -15.87 13.18 -0.42
CA ALA A 151 -15.83 14.36 0.43
C ALA A 151 -16.60 15.47 -0.29
N ASP A 152 -17.63 16.02 0.35
CA ASP A 152 -18.26 17.27 -0.08
C ASP A 152 -17.33 18.43 0.32
N GLU A 153 -17.20 19.42 -0.57
CA GLU A 153 -16.45 20.66 -0.33
C GLU A 153 -17.16 21.56 0.68
#